data_68806a16c1e7792f6f9a58cb876a1ccd
#
_entry.id   68806a16c1e7792f6f9a58cb876a1ccd
#
_cell.length_a   1.000
_cell.length_b   1.000
_cell.length_c   1.000
_cell.angle_alpha   90.00
_cell.angle_beta   90.00
_cell.angle_gamma   90.00
#
_symmetry.space_group_name_H-M   'P 1'
#
loop_
_entity.id
_entity.type
_entity.pdbx_description
1 polymer ?
#
loop_
_entity_poly.entity_id
_entity_poly.type
_entity_poly.pdbx_seq_one_letter_code
_entity_poly.pdbx_strand_id
1 'polypeptide(L)'
;MKRILSTLLSLSLLAGSCLTPALAAENVPSAWAKAEIDRAVEMGLVPELVQGNWQQPITRGEFACLAIRYLAMEYGYTDEDFVNAYMNYCPDRNGEFWGEEDFGDGLSWWQRFSDNEGSFYLTDLPQGEQRGYINAAYFIGIVNGKGDGSVYDPDGAITRQEAACMLARSYEQLDPEDHRVALYSDYTDYDTMADWAKDDIAAMVGLDVMGSTSNTEMVFDPLGTYSREQAVVTFLRLYEDAPVSRSKENVAKLEDAAYERAVWNALHKLGITDSQVQFRADTQYGTVLALNYSGMMQFYETLLFIRRDGRTVTLSGQSAGADWAVSEDESTLTYTVDGKQYQADLTTGQVTERT
;
A
#
# COMPACT_ATOMS: atom_id res chain seq x y z
N MET A 1 -16.93 70.79 60.97
CA MET A 1 -16.33 69.46 60.73
C MET A 1 -17.28 68.67 59.89
N LYS A 2 -17.15 68.68 58.58
CA LYS A 2 -17.82 67.74 57.61
C LYS A 2 -16.83 67.38 56.53
N ARG A 3 -16.42 66.12 56.51
CA ARG A 3 -15.52 65.54 55.48
C ARG A 3 -16.32 65.29 54.24
N ILE A 4 -15.89 65.86 53.12
CA ILE A 4 -16.43 65.58 51.79
C ILE A 4 -15.64 64.42 51.24
N LEU A 5 -16.33 63.32 50.93
CA LEU A 5 -15.79 62.15 50.31
C LEU A 5 -15.92 62.35 48.79
N SER A 6 -14.81 62.49 48.10
CA SER A 6 -14.78 62.54 46.64
C SER A 6 -14.66 61.09 46.09
N THR A 7 -15.72 60.64 45.45
CA THR A 7 -15.73 59.39 44.69
C THR A 7 -15.09 59.60 43.29
N LEU A 8 -13.91 59.01 43.10
CA LEU A 8 -13.28 58.89 41.80
C LEU A 8 -13.98 57.77 41.03
N LEU A 9 -14.65 58.12 39.96
CA LEU A 9 -15.24 57.19 38.98
C LEU A 9 -14.12 56.80 38.02
N SER A 10 -13.54 55.59 38.20
CA SER A 10 -12.61 55.01 37.27
C SER A 10 -13.38 54.39 36.06
N LEU A 11 -13.28 55.07 34.93
CA LEU A 11 -13.76 54.59 33.63
C LEU A 11 -12.79 53.51 33.11
N SER A 12 -13.12 52.24 33.33
CA SER A 12 -12.40 51.13 32.69
C SER A 12 -12.79 51.06 31.21
N LEU A 13 -11.89 51.51 30.33
CA LEU A 13 -11.94 51.17 28.93
C LEU A 13 -11.82 49.65 28.78
N LEU A 14 -12.90 48.96 28.45
CA LEU A 14 -12.87 47.65 27.85
C LEU A 14 -12.28 47.83 26.45
N ALA A 15 -10.98 47.62 26.31
CA ALA A 15 -10.39 47.30 25.04
C ALA A 15 -10.95 45.92 24.63
N GLY A 16 -12.03 45.91 23.88
CA GLY A 16 -12.45 44.73 23.13
C GLY A 16 -11.35 44.37 22.13
N SER A 17 -10.52 43.42 22.52
CA SER A 17 -9.66 42.75 21.56
C SER A 17 -10.58 42.12 20.51
N CYS A 18 -10.66 42.73 19.33
CA CYS A 18 -11.04 42.03 18.14
C CYS A 18 -10.09 40.86 18.00
N LEU A 19 -10.49 39.70 18.52
CA LEU A 19 -9.91 38.43 18.15
C LEU A 19 -10.18 38.22 16.67
N THR A 20 -9.12 38.26 16.00
CA THR A 20 -8.86 38.37 14.61
C THR A 20 -9.59 37.30 13.74
N PRO A 21 -10.13 37.69 12.61
CA PRO A 21 -10.54 36.71 11.57
C PRO A 21 -9.37 35.92 10.95
N ALA A 22 -8.11 36.11 11.39
CA ALA A 22 -6.94 35.44 10.85
C ALA A 22 -6.91 33.93 11.17
N LEU A 23 -7.35 33.47 12.35
CA LEU A 23 -7.40 32.04 12.67
C LEU A 23 -8.51 31.30 11.92
N ALA A 24 -9.59 31.99 11.53
CA ALA A 24 -10.66 31.39 10.73
C ALA A 24 -10.31 31.29 9.24
N ALA A 25 -9.37 32.12 8.75
CA ALA A 25 -8.92 32.08 7.36
C ALA A 25 -7.94 30.96 7.07
N GLU A 26 -7.19 30.49 8.06
CA GLU A 26 -6.21 29.39 7.89
C GLU A 26 -6.87 28.01 7.72
N ASN A 27 -8.12 27.85 8.15
CA ASN A 27 -8.85 26.57 8.03
C ASN A 27 -9.80 26.50 6.82
N VAL A 28 -9.82 27.50 5.96
CA VAL A 28 -10.66 27.50 4.74
C VAL A 28 -9.75 27.23 3.53
N PRO A 29 -10.06 26.22 2.71
CA PRO A 29 -9.32 25.99 1.47
C PRO A 29 -9.38 27.19 0.53
N SER A 30 -8.36 27.35 -0.31
CA SER A 30 -8.37 28.33 -1.39
C SER A 30 -9.58 28.13 -2.31
N ALA A 31 -10.07 29.21 -2.92
CA ALA A 31 -11.28 29.17 -3.75
C ALA A 31 -11.18 28.15 -4.91
N TRP A 32 -9.99 27.92 -5.44
CA TRP A 32 -9.74 26.95 -6.51
C TRP A 32 -9.85 25.50 -6.03
N ALA A 33 -9.46 25.22 -4.80
CA ALA A 33 -9.39 23.86 -4.22
C ALA A 33 -10.64 23.48 -3.42
N LYS A 34 -11.44 24.48 -3.01
CA LYS A 34 -12.48 24.27 -1.99
C LYS A 34 -13.46 23.15 -2.35
N ALA A 35 -13.95 23.10 -3.56
CA ALA A 35 -14.94 22.10 -3.95
C ALA A 35 -14.37 20.67 -3.93
N GLU A 36 -13.11 20.52 -4.37
CA GLU A 36 -12.43 19.23 -4.38
C GLU A 36 -12.06 18.79 -2.96
N ILE A 37 -11.61 19.71 -2.10
CA ILE A 37 -11.31 19.40 -0.70
C ILE A 37 -12.56 19.04 0.09
N ASP A 38 -13.65 19.81 -0.04
CA ASP A 38 -14.92 19.50 0.62
C ASP A 38 -15.37 18.07 0.24
N ARG A 39 -15.27 17.71 -1.03
CA ARG A 39 -15.58 16.37 -1.52
C ARG A 39 -14.65 15.29 -0.99
N ALA A 40 -13.33 15.53 -0.98
CA ALA A 40 -12.34 14.60 -0.46
C ALA A 40 -12.55 14.33 1.04
N VAL A 41 -12.89 15.36 1.81
CA VAL A 41 -13.20 15.22 3.25
C VAL A 41 -14.51 14.45 3.45
N GLU A 42 -15.58 14.79 2.69
CA GLU A 42 -16.88 14.13 2.79
C GLU A 42 -16.80 12.63 2.48
N MET A 43 -16.01 12.23 1.50
CA MET A 43 -15.82 10.82 1.15
C MET A 43 -14.83 10.08 2.06
N GLY A 44 -14.15 10.76 2.98
CA GLY A 44 -13.21 10.16 3.94
C GLY A 44 -11.79 9.96 3.42
N LEU A 45 -11.42 10.56 2.29
CA LEU A 45 -10.05 10.46 1.72
C LEU A 45 -9.01 11.21 2.57
N VAL A 46 -9.42 12.18 3.37
CA VAL A 46 -8.50 13.02 4.15
C VAL A 46 -8.48 12.56 5.61
N PRO A 47 -7.40 11.94 6.10
CA PRO A 47 -7.25 11.61 7.53
C PRO A 47 -7.37 12.85 8.41
N GLU A 48 -7.89 12.71 9.63
CA GLU A 48 -8.03 13.83 10.57
C GLU A 48 -6.71 14.58 10.82
N LEU A 49 -5.60 13.86 10.84
CA LEU A 49 -4.24 14.39 10.99
C LEU A 49 -3.85 15.42 9.91
N VAL A 50 -4.47 15.36 8.73
CA VAL A 50 -4.14 16.21 7.58
C VAL A 50 -5.16 17.32 7.38
N GLN A 51 -6.31 17.27 8.05
CA GLN A 51 -7.37 18.27 7.89
C GLN A 51 -6.98 19.64 8.45
N GLY A 52 -7.36 20.70 7.73
CA GLY A 52 -7.10 22.09 8.10
C GLY A 52 -5.73 22.60 7.64
N ASN A 53 -5.46 23.88 7.90
CA ASN A 53 -4.22 24.56 7.48
C ASN A 53 -3.86 24.34 6.00
N TRP A 54 -4.84 24.39 5.14
CA TRP A 54 -4.81 23.91 3.75
C TRP A 54 -3.70 24.51 2.89
N GLN A 55 -3.35 25.79 3.12
CA GLN A 55 -2.30 26.49 2.36
C GLN A 55 -0.89 26.23 2.91
N GLN A 56 -0.77 25.60 4.09
CA GLN A 56 0.52 25.29 4.64
C GLN A 56 1.22 24.16 3.84
N PRO A 57 2.55 24.14 3.82
CA PRO A 57 3.28 23.02 3.26
C PRO A 57 2.83 21.71 3.92
N ILE A 58 2.58 20.69 3.11
CA ILE A 58 2.36 19.36 3.62
C ILE A 58 3.69 18.74 4.04
N THR A 59 3.70 18.03 5.16
CA THR A 59 4.88 17.30 5.60
C THR A 59 4.98 15.92 4.94
N ARG A 60 6.17 15.34 4.95
CA ARG A 60 6.41 13.97 4.46
C ARG A 60 5.55 12.94 5.20
N GLY A 61 5.40 13.10 6.52
CA GLY A 61 4.56 12.24 7.34
C GLY A 61 3.08 12.34 7.00
N GLU A 62 2.56 13.55 6.81
CA GLU A 62 1.17 13.79 6.40
C GLU A 62 0.87 13.23 5.01
N PHE A 63 1.83 13.34 4.10
CA PHE A 63 1.66 12.78 2.74
C PHE A 63 1.61 11.24 2.77
N ALA A 64 2.39 10.59 3.64
CA ALA A 64 2.31 9.14 3.85
C ALA A 64 0.92 8.71 4.38
N CYS A 65 0.30 9.54 5.28
CA CYS A 65 -1.06 9.28 5.75
C CYS A 65 -2.08 9.30 4.59
N LEU A 66 -1.99 10.28 3.68
CA LEU A 66 -2.85 10.34 2.50
C LEU A 66 -2.64 9.14 1.57
N ALA A 67 -1.39 8.70 1.37
CA ALA A 67 -1.06 7.58 0.51
C ALA A 67 -1.67 6.26 1.00
N ILE A 68 -1.57 5.97 2.29
CA ILE A 68 -2.17 4.76 2.87
C ILE A 68 -3.70 4.85 2.87
N ARG A 69 -4.28 6.01 3.20
CA ARG A 69 -5.74 6.21 3.11
C ARG A 69 -6.25 6.00 1.69
N TYR A 70 -5.55 6.53 0.69
CA TYR A 70 -5.87 6.33 -0.72
C TYR A 70 -5.93 4.83 -1.06
N LEU A 71 -4.88 4.07 -0.72
CA LEU A 71 -4.86 2.63 -0.97
C LEU A 71 -5.98 1.90 -0.21
N ALA A 72 -6.16 2.18 1.07
CA ALA A 72 -7.23 1.57 1.86
C ALA A 72 -8.61 1.77 1.22
N MET A 73 -8.89 2.98 0.72
CA MET A 73 -10.14 3.28 0.03
C MET A 73 -10.29 2.53 -1.29
N GLU A 74 -9.20 2.37 -2.08
CA GLU A 74 -9.22 1.61 -3.32
C GLU A 74 -9.51 0.12 -3.09
N TYR A 75 -9.08 -0.41 -1.94
CA TYR A 75 -9.41 -1.78 -1.51
C TYR A 75 -10.78 -1.88 -0.79
N GLY A 76 -11.39 -0.77 -0.42
CA GLY A 76 -12.64 -0.74 0.34
C GLY A 76 -12.48 -1.13 1.81
N TYR A 77 -11.30 -0.91 2.38
CA TYR A 77 -10.93 -1.20 3.76
C TYR A 77 -10.80 0.06 4.61
N THR A 78 -10.76 -0.11 5.93
CA THR A 78 -10.17 0.87 6.83
C THR A 78 -8.65 0.87 6.68
N ASP A 79 -7.96 1.91 7.15
CA ASP A 79 -6.50 1.97 7.08
C ASP A 79 -5.85 0.79 7.83
N GLU A 80 -6.35 0.46 9.01
CA GLU A 80 -5.90 -0.67 9.81
C GLU A 80 -6.12 -2.01 9.10
N ASP A 81 -7.33 -2.26 8.58
CA ASP A 81 -7.65 -3.50 7.89
C ASP A 81 -6.82 -3.66 6.62
N PHE A 82 -6.61 -2.56 5.87
CA PHE A 82 -5.76 -2.56 4.68
C PHE A 82 -4.32 -2.95 5.02
N VAL A 83 -3.72 -2.27 6.01
CA VAL A 83 -2.33 -2.53 6.40
C VAL A 83 -2.17 -3.97 6.90
N ASN A 84 -3.08 -4.45 7.75
CA ASN A 84 -3.05 -5.81 8.25
C ASN A 84 -3.17 -6.84 7.11
N ALA A 85 -4.12 -6.64 6.19
CA ALA A 85 -4.31 -7.55 5.06
C ALA A 85 -3.11 -7.51 4.09
N TYR A 86 -2.64 -6.32 3.73
CA TYR A 86 -1.52 -6.17 2.80
C TYR A 86 -0.26 -6.83 3.34
N MET A 87 0.11 -6.53 4.59
CA MET A 87 1.33 -7.05 5.20
C MET A 87 1.29 -8.56 5.47
N ASN A 88 0.11 -9.13 5.70
CA ASN A 88 -0.02 -10.57 5.87
C ASN A 88 0.05 -11.35 4.55
N TYR A 89 -0.33 -10.73 3.43
CA TYR A 89 -0.55 -11.46 2.18
C TYR A 89 0.37 -11.01 1.04
N CYS A 90 0.86 -9.79 1.05
CA CYS A 90 1.74 -9.27 0.02
C CYS A 90 3.20 -9.25 0.49
N PRO A 91 4.17 -9.37 -0.44
CA PRO A 91 5.57 -9.18 -0.08
C PRO A 91 5.84 -7.72 0.29
N ASP A 92 6.82 -7.53 1.16
CA ASP A 92 7.35 -6.20 1.43
C ASP A 92 8.13 -5.63 0.23
N ARG A 93 8.64 -4.41 0.37
CA ARG A 93 9.46 -3.74 -0.65
C ARG A 93 10.71 -4.51 -1.12
N ASN A 94 11.14 -5.52 -0.40
CA ASN A 94 12.29 -6.39 -0.72
C ASN A 94 11.84 -7.73 -1.33
N GLY A 95 10.53 -7.95 -1.47
CA GLY A 95 9.96 -9.20 -1.92
C GLY A 95 9.89 -10.27 -0.82
N GLU A 96 10.07 -9.88 0.44
CA GLU A 96 9.98 -10.79 1.59
C GLU A 96 8.56 -10.80 2.16
N PHE A 97 8.12 -11.98 2.56
CA PHE A 97 6.83 -12.16 3.20
C PHE A 97 7.00 -12.25 4.72
N TRP A 98 6.14 -11.53 5.43
CA TRP A 98 6.11 -11.49 6.89
C TRP A 98 4.68 -11.78 7.37
N GLY A 99 4.48 -12.82 8.17
CA GLY A 99 3.21 -13.12 8.83
C GLY A 99 3.19 -12.61 10.27
N GLU A 100 2.02 -12.32 10.83
CA GLU A 100 1.90 -11.99 12.26
C GLU A 100 2.45 -13.12 13.15
N GLU A 101 2.30 -14.37 12.70
CA GLU A 101 2.83 -15.55 13.37
C GLU A 101 4.36 -15.59 13.49
N ASP A 102 5.09 -14.87 12.64
CA ASP A 102 6.57 -14.84 12.66
C ASP A 102 7.11 -14.13 13.91
N PHE A 103 6.29 -13.29 14.55
CA PHE A 103 6.68 -12.51 15.73
C PHE A 103 6.22 -13.14 17.05
N GLY A 104 5.12 -13.88 17.06
CA GLY A 104 4.63 -14.63 18.22
C GLY A 104 4.13 -13.79 19.41
N ASP A 105 3.91 -12.49 19.24
CA ASP A 105 3.46 -11.55 20.28
C ASP A 105 1.96 -11.24 20.24
N GLY A 106 1.27 -11.69 19.20
CA GLY A 106 -0.19 -11.51 19.02
C GLY A 106 -0.62 -10.09 18.63
N LEU A 107 0.33 -9.22 18.23
CA LEU A 107 0.01 -7.88 17.75
C LEU A 107 -0.32 -7.91 16.27
N SER A 108 -1.32 -7.13 15.83
CA SER A 108 -1.58 -6.86 14.42
C SER A 108 -0.45 -6.00 13.80
N TRP A 109 -0.35 -5.98 12.48
CA TRP A 109 0.62 -5.12 11.79
C TRP A 109 0.41 -3.64 12.09
N TRP A 110 -0.85 -3.20 12.14
CA TRP A 110 -1.17 -1.82 12.49
C TRP A 110 -0.70 -1.44 13.89
N GLN A 111 -0.98 -2.30 14.90
CA GLN A 111 -0.50 -2.11 16.26
C GLN A 111 1.03 -2.09 16.32
N ARG A 112 1.67 -3.01 15.64
CA ARG A 112 3.12 -3.13 15.56
C ARG A 112 3.77 -1.89 14.96
N PHE A 113 3.17 -1.33 13.90
CA PHE A 113 3.65 -0.12 13.26
C PHE A 113 3.39 1.15 14.07
N SER A 114 2.27 1.23 14.80
CA SER A 114 1.87 2.42 15.55
C SER A 114 2.51 2.49 16.94
N ASP A 115 2.54 1.38 17.67
CA ASP A 115 2.85 1.35 19.10
C ASP A 115 4.27 0.89 19.42
N ASN A 116 4.97 0.26 18.47
CA ASN A 116 6.28 -0.30 18.74
C ASN A 116 7.35 0.79 18.86
N GLU A 117 8.01 0.85 20.03
CA GLU A 117 9.19 1.69 20.25
C GLU A 117 10.42 1.20 19.47
N GLY A 118 10.39 -0.03 18.96
CA GLY A 118 11.41 -0.59 18.07
C GLY A 118 11.28 0.00 16.68
N SER A 119 12.31 0.69 16.22
CA SER A 119 12.42 1.11 14.83
C SER A 119 12.63 -0.12 13.96
N PHE A 120 11.77 -0.37 12.98
CA PHE A 120 12.05 -1.38 11.98
C PHE A 120 13.23 -0.95 11.11
N TYR A 121 13.20 0.25 10.56
CA TYR A 121 14.25 0.80 9.70
C TYR A 121 14.43 2.31 9.88
N LEU A 122 13.34 3.03 10.14
CA LEU A 122 13.34 4.50 10.25
C LEU A 122 13.45 4.92 11.72
N THR A 123 14.42 5.77 12.05
CA THR A 123 14.83 6.06 13.43
C THR A 123 14.20 7.31 14.04
N ASP A 124 13.59 8.17 13.22
CA ASP A 124 13.10 9.52 13.61
C ASP A 124 11.58 9.66 13.54
N LEU A 125 10.84 8.54 13.61
CA LEU A 125 9.39 8.57 13.49
C LEU A 125 8.71 9.12 14.75
N PRO A 126 7.59 9.88 14.58
CA PRO A 126 6.77 10.34 15.70
C PRO A 126 6.13 9.14 16.43
N GLN A 127 5.55 9.40 17.59
CA GLN A 127 4.74 8.39 18.28
C GLN A 127 3.29 8.41 17.78
N GLY A 128 2.59 7.29 17.91
CA GLY A 128 1.17 7.16 17.63
C GLY A 128 0.83 6.89 16.16
N GLU A 129 -0.37 7.23 15.76
CA GLU A 129 -0.98 6.84 14.50
C GLU A 129 -0.17 7.22 13.26
N GLN A 130 0.42 8.44 13.23
CA GLN A 130 1.25 8.87 12.10
C GLN A 130 2.44 7.94 11.87
N ARG A 131 3.01 7.37 12.95
CA ARG A 131 4.06 6.37 12.86
C ARG A 131 3.59 5.12 12.11
N GLY A 132 2.36 4.68 12.39
CA GLY A 132 1.75 3.54 11.71
C GLY A 132 1.67 3.75 10.20
N TYR A 133 1.18 4.90 9.78
CA TYR A 133 1.12 5.28 8.37
C TYR A 133 2.49 5.31 7.69
N ILE A 134 3.49 5.92 8.32
CA ILE A 134 4.83 6.03 7.74
C ILE A 134 5.49 4.66 7.63
N ASN A 135 5.41 3.82 8.66
CA ASN A 135 5.94 2.46 8.61
C ASN A 135 5.27 1.63 7.50
N ALA A 136 3.94 1.67 7.43
CA ALA A 136 3.20 0.97 6.38
C ALA A 136 3.63 1.45 4.98
N ALA A 137 3.68 2.77 4.75
CA ALA A 137 4.11 3.34 3.47
C ALA A 137 5.56 2.96 3.12
N TYR A 138 6.44 2.83 4.12
CA TYR A 138 7.81 2.38 3.92
C TYR A 138 7.87 0.90 3.52
N PHE A 139 7.17 0.02 4.23
CA PHE A 139 7.16 -1.42 3.93
C PHE A 139 6.52 -1.73 2.58
N ILE A 140 5.46 -1.02 2.22
CA ILE A 140 4.80 -1.15 0.90
C ILE A 140 5.70 -0.62 -0.24
N GLY A 141 6.67 0.23 0.07
CA GLY A 141 7.60 0.79 -0.92
C GLY A 141 7.22 2.16 -1.47
N ILE A 142 6.19 2.81 -0.90
CA ILE A 142 5.75 4.15 -1.33
C ILE A 142 6.77 5.23 -0.93
N VAL A 143 7.31 5.14 0.28
CA VAL A 143 8.26 6.12 0.81
C VAL A 143 9.65 5.52 1.01
N ASN A 144 10.65 6.40 0.97
CA ASN A 144 12.05 6.06 1.22
C ASN A 144 12.61 6.97 2.33
N GLY A 145 13.58 6.45 3.08
CA GLY A 145 14.41 7.27 3.98
C GLY A 145 15.33 8.20 3.20
N LYS A 146 15.85 9.22 3.88
CA LYS A 146 16.87 10.16 3.39
C LYS A 146 18.27 9.64 3.69
N GLY A 147 19.27 10.11 2.94
CA GLY A 147 20.66 9.79 3.17
C GLY A 147 20.99 8.31 3.03
N ASP A 148 21.33 7.65 4.12
CA ASP A 148 21.58 6.20 4.19
C ASP A 148 20.30 5.35 4.27
N GLY A 149 19.15 5.99 4.26
CA GLY A 149 17.84 5.33 4.32
C GLY A 149 17.25 5.21 5.72
N SER A 150 17.97 5.55 6.79
CA SER A 150 17.52 5.38 8.18
C SER A 150 16.70 6.53 8.74
N VAL A 151 16.76 7.72 8.12
CA VAL A 151 16.06 8.95 8.54
C VAL A 151 14.94 9.25 7.56
N TYR A 152 13.72 9.46 8.04
CA TYR A 152 12.58 9.80 7.18
C TYR A 152 12.31 11.31 7.09
N ASP A 153 12.54 12.05 8.18
CA ASP A 153 12.22 13.47 8.33
C ASP A 153 10.71 13.74 8.20
N PRO A 154 9.88 13.18 9.10
CA PRO A 154 8.41 13.22 8.99
C PRO A 154 7.83 14.64 9.00
N ASP A 155 8.47 15.59 9.69
CA ASP A 155 8.05 16.99 9.79
C ASP A 155 8.59 17.85 8.64
N GLY A 156 9.48 17.31 7.81
CA GLY A 156 10.03 18.02 6.65
C GLY A 156 8.95 18.24 5.58
N ALA A 157 8.89 19.47 5.02
CA ALA A 157 8.04 19.75 3.89
C ALA A 157 8.54 18.97 2.65
N ILE A 158 7.62 18.50 1.81
CA ILE A 158 7.97 17.85 0.55
C ILE A 158 7.99 18.85 -0.61
N THR A 159 8.83 18.56 -1.58
CA THR A 159 8.84 19.25 -2.87
C THR A 159 7.83 18.61 -3.83
N ARG A 160 7.45 19.34 -4.87
CA ARG A 160 6.48 18.85 -5.87
C ARG A 160 6.98 17.62 -6.61
N GLN A 161 8.28 17.50 -6.89
CA GLN A 161 8.85 16.27 -7.49
C GLN A 161 8.84 15.08 -6.53
N GLU A 162 9.06 15.29 -5.22
CA GLU A 162 8.92 14.23 -4.21
C GLU A 162 7.47 13.77 -4.09
N ALA A 163 6.50 14.70 -4.15
CA ALA A 163 5.09 14.37 -4.18
C ALA A 163 4.72 13.50 -5.40
N ALA A 164 5.24 13.85 -6.59
CA ALA A 164 5.02 13.05 -7.80
C ALA A 164 5.50 11.61 -7.63
N CYS A 165 6.69 11.40 -7.03
CA CYS A 165 7.21 10.07 -6.77
C CYS A 165 6.36 9.26 -5.79
N MET A 166 5.89 9.89 -4.72
CA MET A 166 5.03 9.19 -3.76
C MET A 166 3.65 8.85 -4.35
N LEU A 167 3.07 9.74 -5.16
CA LEU A 167 1.82 9.48 -5.89
C LEU A 167 1.99 8.33 -6.89
N ALA A 168 3.04 8.36 -7.72
CA ALA A 168 3.33 7.32 -8.71
C ALA A 168 3.46 5.95 -8.04
N ARG A 169 4.28 5.84 -7.00
CA ARG A 169 4.45 4.59 -6.26
C ARG A 169 3.19 4.11 -5.57
N SER A 170 2.33 5.03 -5.10
CA SER A 170 1.02 4.65 -4.54
C SER A 170 0.12 4.06 -5.63
N TYR A 171 0.13 4.64 -6.82
CA TYR A 171 -0.66 4.16 -7.94
C TYR A 171 -0.15 2.82 -8.49
N GLU A 172 1.17 2.64 -8.59
CA GLU A 172 1.81 1.38 -9.03
C GLU A 172 1.44 0.17 -8.18
N GLN A 173 1.02 0.36 -6.92
CA GLN A 173 0.50 -0.75 -6.09
C GLN A 173 -0.83 -1.31 -6.63
N LEU A 174 -1.56 -0.55 -7.43
CA LEU A 174 -2.86 -0.91 -7.99
C LEU A 174 -2.77 -1.27 -9.46
N ASP A 175 -1.98 -0.52 -10.20
CA ASP A 175 -1.81 -0.64 -11.65
C ASP A 175 -0.33 -0.45 -12.03
N PRO A 176 0.38 -1.54 -12.32
CA PRO A 176 1.79 -1.49 -12.69
C PRO A 176 2.01 -1.10 -14.17
N GLU A 177 0.97 -0.75 -14.93
CA GLU A 177 1.12 -0.31 -16.31
C GLU A 177 1.91 0.99 -16.42
N ASP A 178 2.61 1.17 -17.53
CA ASP A 178 3.42 2.34 -17.78
C ASP A 178 2.56 3.49 -18.34
N HIS A 179 2.29 4.49 -17.52
CA HIS A 179 1.53 5.69 -17.89
C HIS A 179 2.41 6.90 -18.24
N ARG A 180 3.73 6.70 -18.37
CA ARG A 180 4.66 7.80 -18.65
C ARG A 180 4.45 8.41 -20.02
N VAL A 181 4.56 9.74 -20.07
CA VAL A 181 4.56 10.52 -21.29
C VAL A 181 5.89 11.22 -21.50
N ALA A 182 6.20 11.63 -22.73
CA ALA A 182 7.42 12.37 -22.98
C ALA A 182 7.31 13.82 -22.47
N LEU A 183 8.20 14.24 -21.59
CA LEU A 183 8.21 15.59 -20.99
C LEU A 183 9.15 16.58 -21.70
N TYR A 184 10.00 16.13 -22.59
CA TYR A 184 11.21 16.84 -23.08
C TYR A 184 10.96 18.20 -23.72
N SER A 185 9.84 18.42 -24.35
CA SER A 185 9.58 19.65 -25.10
C SER A 185 8.54 20.56 -24.47
N ASP A 186 7.87 20.09 -23.42
CA ASP A 186 6.67 20.76 -22.94
C ASP A 186 6.94 21.60 -21.70
N TYR A 187 7.84 21.17 -20.80
CA TYR A 187 8.16 21.87 -19.56
C TYR A 187 9.42 22.70 -19.69
N THR A 188 9.31 24.02 -19.50
CA THR A 188 10.43 24.98 -19.62
C THR A 188 11.48 24.80 -18.51
N ASP A 189 11.11 24.16 -17.42
CA ASP A 189 11.96 23.86 -16.25
C ASP A 189 12.36 22.38 -16.15
N TYR A 190 12.23 21.63 -17.25
CA TYR A 190 12.59 20.20 -17.30
C TYR A 190 14.00 19.88 -16.77
N ASP A 191 14.98 20.73 -17.08
CA ASP A 191 16.36 20.55 -16.65
C ASP A 191 16.57 20.73 -15.14
N THR A 192 15.58 21.30 -14.43
CA THR A 192 15.61 21.45 -12.97
C THR A 192 15.01 20.25 -12.24
N MET A 193 14.31 19.37 -12.96
CA MET A 193 13.79 18.11 -12.42
C MET A 193 14.96 17.16 -12.11
N ALA A 194 14.94 16.56 -10.93
CA ALA A 194 15.93 15.54 -10.59
C ALA A 194 15.75 14.28 -11.46
N ASP A 195 16.83 13.68 -11.92
CA ASP A 195 16.77 12.51 -12.81
C ASP A 195 15.98 11.35 -12.20
N TRP A 196 16.07 11.16 -10.89
CA TRP A 196 15.32 10.13 -10.17
C TRP A 196 13.81 10.38 -10.11
N ALA A 197 13.33 11.60 -10.39
CA ALA A 197 11.91 11.96 -10.33
C ALA A 197 11.24 12.05 -11.71
N LYS A 198 12.02 12.09 -12.80
CA LYS A 198 11.50 12.37 -14.15
C LYS A 198 10.46 11.34 -14.61
N ASP A 199 10.71 10.07 -14.37
CA ASP A 199 9.80 8.99 -14.77
C ASP A 199 8.48 9.05 -13.98
N ASP A 200 8.55 9.28 -12.68
CA ASP A 200 7.39 9.42 -11.79
C ASP A 200 6.56 10.68 -12.13
N ILE A 201 7.24 11.79 -12.44
CA ILE A 201 6.58 13.01 -12.93
C ILE A 201 5.87 12.72 -14.26
N ALA A 202 6.53 12.01 -15.18
CA ALA A 202 5.97 11.66 -16.48
C ALA A 202 4.71 10.78 -16.34
N ALA A 203 4.69 9.86 -15.39
CA ALA A 203 3.51 9.04 -15.08
C ALA A 203 2.35 9.89 -14.54
N MET A 204 2.61 10.76 -13.56
CA MET A 204 1.57 11.61 -12.97
C MET A 204 1.02 12.67 -13.94
N VAL A 205 1.84 13.11 -14.89
CA VAL A 205 1.37 13.97 -16.00
C VAL A 205 0.56 13.16 -17.01
N GLY A 206 0.99 11.94 -17.32
CA GLY A 206 0.28 11.03 -18.24
C GLY A 206 -1.11 10.64 -17.75
N LEU A 207 -1.28 10.54 -16.43
CA LEU A 207 -2.58 10.29 -15.78
C LEU A 207 -3.42 11.55 -15.56
N ASP A 208 -2.95 12.72 -15.99
CA ASP A 208 -3.61 14.04 -15.77
C ASP A 208 -3.82 14.40 -14.27
N VAL A 209 -3.05 13.75 -13.38
CA VAL A 209 -3.09 14.01 -11.93
C VAL A 209 -2.31 15.26 -11.56
N MET A 210 -1.16 15.45 -12.20
CA MET A 210 -0.31 16.62 -12.03
C MET A 210 -0.07 17.31 -13.38
N GLY A 211 0.00 18.64 -13.38
CA GLY A 211 0.19 19.42 -14.58
C GLY A 211 1.01 20.68 -14.34
N SER A 212 0.95 21.64 -15.27
CA SER A 212 1.63 22.92 -15.14
C SER A 212 1.09 23.74 -13.96
N THR A 213 1.98 24.42 -13.25
CA THR A 213 1.67 25.41 -12.21
C THR A 213 1.34 26.79 -12.78
N SER A 214 1.54 26.99 -14.09
CA SER A 214 1.34 28.26 -14.78
C SER A 214 0.26 28.11 -15.88
N ASN A 215 -0.52 29.17 -16.09
CA ASN A 215 -1.50 29.25 -17.16
C ASN A 215 -0.94 29.78 -18.48
N THR A 216 0.30 30.24 -18.49
CA THR A 216 0.93 30.90 -19.64
C THR A 216 2.10 30.12 -20.23
N GLU A 217 2.72 29.29 -19.43
CA GLU A 217 3.87 28.47 -19.79
C GLU A 217 3.74 27.08 -19.15
N MET A 218 4.34 26.08 -19.77
CA MET A 218 4.45 24.75 -19.15
C MET A 218 5.58 24.77 -18.13
N VAL A 219 5.25 24.89 -16.85
CA VAL A 219 6.18 24.91 -15.70
C VAL A 219 5.72 23.86 -14.70
N PHE A 220 6.58 22.92 -14.36
CA PHE A 220 6.26 21.91 -13.34
C PHE A 220 6.55 22.39 -11.93
N ASP A 221 7.58 23.22 -11.76
CA ASP A 221 8.09 23.70 -10.47
C ASP A 221 8.53 22.56 -9.53
N PRO A 222 9.50 21.70 -9.94
CA PRO A 222 9.83 20.47 -9.24
C PRO A 222 10.33 20.67 -7.80
N LEU A 223 10.99 21.81 -7.53
CA LEU A 223 11.51 22.15 -6.20
C LEU A 223 10.56 23.03 -5.39
N GLY A 224 9.43 23.41 -5.98
CA GLY A 224 8.40 24.20 -5.30
C GLY A 224 7.80 23.44 -4.11
N THR A 225 7.42 24.18 -3.09
CA THR A 225 6.75 23.63 -1.90
C THR A 225 5.37 23.13 -2.26
N TYR A 226 5.01 21.96 -1.76
CA TYR A 226 3.69 21.35 -1.98
C TYR A 226 2.78 21.60 -0.80
N SER A 227 1.60 22.20 -1.02
CA SER A 227 0.66 22.50 0.07
C SER A 227 -0.26 21.30 0.37
N ARG A 228 -0.89 21.31 1.56
CA ARG A 228 -1.89 20.29 1.91
C ARG A 228 -3.05 20.26 0.92
N GLU A 229 -3.56 21.43 0.48
CA GLU A 229 -4.65 21.48 -0.51
C GLU A 229 -4.24 20.90 -1.86
N GLN A 230 -3.00 21.14 -2.32
CA GLN A 230 -2.49 20.51 -3.53
C GLN A 230 -2.39 18.99 -3.39
N ALA A 231 -1.88 18.50 -2.26
CA ALA A 231 -1.78 17.07 -2.00
C ALA A 231 -3.16 16.40 -1.98
N VAL A 232 -4.12 16.96 -1.27
CA VAL A 232 -5.48 16.41 -1.20
C VAL A 232 -6.15 16.39 -2.57
N VAL A 233 -6.02 17.48 -3.34
CA VAL A 233 -6.59 17.56 -4.70
C VAL A 233 -5.96 16.52 -5.63
N THR A 234 -4.65 16.31 -5.56
CA THR A 234 -4.00 15.30 -6.43
C THR A 234 -4.36 13.86 -6.03
N PHE A 235 -4.47 13.54 -4.75
CA PHE A 235 -4.98 12.23 -4.34
C PHE A 235 -6.45 12.04 -4.72
N LEU A 236 -7.27 13.10 -4.66
CA LEU A 236 -8.67 13.01 -5.13
C LEU A 236 -8.74 12.70 -6.62
N ARG A 237 -7.94 13.39 -7.44
CA ARG A 237 -7.86 13.13 -8.89
C ARG A 237 -7.36 11.72 -9.17
N LEU A 238 -6.32 11.29 -8.48
CA LEU A 238 -5.81 9.93 -8.59
C LEU A 238 -6.90 8.91 -8.27
N TYR A 239 -7.71 9.16 -7.24
CA TYR A 239 -8.83 8.30 -6.84
C TYR A 239 -9.99 8.31 -7.83
N GLU A 240 -10.32 9.46 -8.45
CA GLU A 240 -11.52 9.61 -9.29
C GLU A 240 -11.27 9.41 -10.79
N ASP A 241 -10.11 9.88 -11.29
CA ASP A 241 -9.85 10.03 -12.73
C ASP A 241 -8.90 8.97 -13.27
N ALA A 242 -8.01 8.43 -12.44
CA ALA A 242 -7.09 7.39 -12.88
C ALA A 242 -7.85 6.08 -13.23
N PRO A 243 -7.46 5.38 -14.31
CA PRO A 243 -8.18 4.20 -14.79
C PRO A 243 -7.87 2.96 -13.94
N VAL A 244 -8.23 3.00 -12.65
CA VAL A 244 -8.04 1.89 -11.71
C VAL A 244 -9.35 1.13 -11.52
N SER A 245 -9.26 -0.18 -11.52
CA SER A 245 -10.35 -1.08 -11.15
C SER A 245 -10.54 -1.09 -9.64
N ARG A 246 -11.76 -0.80 -9.17
CA ARG A 246 -11.99 -0.48 -7.76
C ARG A 246 -12.59 -1.62 -6.95
N SER A 247 -12.28 -1.63 -5.67
CA SER A 247 -12.78 -2.48 -4.59
C SER A 247 -12.86 -3.98 -4.88
N LYS A 248 -13.78 -4.48 -5.71
CA LYS A 248 -13.94 -5.93 -5.91
C LYS A 248 -12.72 -6.61 -6.52
N GLU A 249 -12.09 -5.98 -7.53
CA GLU A 249 -10.91 -6.53 -8.19
C GLU A 249 -9.67 -6.40 -7.30
N ASN A 250 -9.58 -5.30 -6.54
CA ASN A 250 -8.47 -5.12 -5.60
C ASN A 250 -8.58 -6.07 -4.41
N VAL A 251 -9.78 -6.31 -3.88
CA VAL A 251 -10.02 -7.35 -2.85
C VAL A 251 -9.67 -8.73 -3.41
N ALA A 252 -10.05 -9.05 -4.66
CA ALA A 252 -9.69 -10.31 -5.29
C ALA A 252 -8.16 -10.48 -5.42
N LYS A 253 -7.42 -9.41 -5.74
CA LYS A 253 -5.94 -9.44 -5.75
C LYS A 253 -5.36 -9.77 -4.36
N LEU A 254 -5.92 -9.23 -3.28
CA LEU A 254 -5.50 -9.59 -1.92
C LEU A 254 -5.86 -11.03 -1.55
N GLU A 255 -7.03 -11.52 -1.96
CA GLU A 255 -7.43 -12.92 -1.75
C GLU A 255 -6.51 -13.89 -2.50
N ASP A 256 -6.13 -13.55 -3.73
CA ASP A 256 -5.15 -14.33 -4.50
C ASP A 256 -3.75 -14.27 -3.85
N ALA A 257 -3.31 -13.11 -3.38
CA ALA A 257 -2.06 -12.96 -2.64
C ALA A 257 -2.07 -13.75 -1.33
N ALA A 258 -3.19 -13.76 -0.62
CA ALA A 258 -3.39 -14.59 0.58
C ALA A 258 -3.22 -16.08 0.26
N TYR A 259 -3.79 -16.52 -0.86
CA TYR A 259 -3.65 -17.90 -1.29
C TYR A 259 -2.21 -18.24 -1.71
N GLU A 260 -1.53 -17.38 -2.46
CA GLU A 260 -0.12 -17.55 -2.80
C GLU A 260 0.77 -17.63 -1.55
N ARG A 261 0.48 -16.82 -0.55
CA ARG A 261 1.15 -16.89 0.76
C ARG A 261 0.90 -18.23 1.44
N ALA A 262 -0.34 -18.75 1.38
CA ALA A 262 -0.66 -20.07 1.95
C ALA A 262 0.11 -21.20 1.23
N VAL A 263 0.25 -21.13 -0.10
CA VAL A 263 1.08 -22.05 -0.89
C VAL A 263 2.55 -21.98 -0.45
N TRP A 264 3.10 -20.78 -0.36
CA TRP A 264 4.48 -20.57 0.08
C TRP A 264 4.72 -21.11 1.49
N ASN A 265 3.84 -20.81 2.45
CA ASN A 265 3.92 -21.31 3.83
C ASN A 265 3.88 -22.85 3.88
N ALA A 266 3.02 -23.46 3.08
CA ALA A 266 2.93 -24.92 3.01
C ALA A 266 4.24 -25.54 2.52
N LEU A 267 4.85 -24.98 1.47
CA LEU A 267 6.14 -25.42 0.95
C LEU A 267 7.26 -25.22 1.98
N HIS A 268 7.31 -24.07 2.62
CA HIS A 268 8.33 -23.74 3.61
C HIS A 268 8.27 -24.64 4.84
N LYS A 269 7.06 -24.93 5.36
CA LYS A 269 6.86 -25.90 6.47
C LYS A 269 7.34 -27.30 6.13
N LEU A 270 7.30 -27.68 4.87
CA LEU A 270 7.80 -28.96 4.38
C LEU A 270 9.29 -28.92 4.02
N GLY A 271 9.96 -27.78 4.16
CA GLY A 271 11.36 -27.60 3.78
C GLY A 271 11.60 -27.68 2.27
N ILE A 272 10.58 -27.37 1.48
CA ILE A 272 10.61 -27.42 0.03
C ILE A 272 11.04 -26.06 -0.51
N THR A 273 12.02 -26.06 -1.41
CA THR A 273 12.49 -24.87 -2.13
C THR A 273 11.90 -24.84 -3.55
N ASP A 274 11.82 -23.67 -4.15
CA ASP A 274 11.30 -23.48 -5.51
C ASP A 274 12.02 -24.36 -6.54
N SER A 275 13.31 -24.63 -6.35
CA SER A 275 14.08 -25.52 -7.24
C SER A 275 13.62 -26.98 -7.22
N GLN A 276 12.84 -27.37 -6.23
CA GLN A 276 12.27 -28.71 -6.08
C GLN A 276 10.88 -28.84 -6.70
N VAL A 277 10.24 -27.71 -7.03
CA VAL A 277 8.95 -27.69 -7.74
C VAL A 277 9.21 -27.86 -9.22
N GLN A 278 8.84 -29.01 -9.76
CA GLN A 278 8.99 -29.29 -11.19
C GLN A 278 7.81 -28.84 -12.01
N PHE A 279 6.63 -28.89 -11.43
CA PHE A 279 5.41 -28.53 -12.10
C PHE A 279 4.40 -27.97 -11.10
N ARG A 280 3.65 -26.96 -11.55
CA ARG A 280 2.54 -26.33 -10.84
C ARG A 280 1.33 -26.26 -11.76
N ALA A 281 0.16 -26.69 -11.27
CA ALA A 281 -1.13 -26.47 -11.91
C ALA A 281 -2.08 -25.82 -10.91
N ASP A 282 -2.49 -24.59 -11.20
CA ASP A 282 -3.48 -23.87 -10.41
C ASP A 282 -4.88 -24.24 -10.91
N THR A 283 -5.78 -24.51 -9.97
CA THR A 283 -7.18 -24.83 -10.21
C THR A 283 -8.07 -23.98 -9.31
N GLN A 284 -9.35 -23.89 -9.61
CA GLN A 284 -10.32 -23.21 -8.74
C GLN A 284 -10.39 -23.80 -7.32
N TYR A 285 -9.94 -25.03 -7.11
CA TYR A 285 -9.98 -25.71 -5.79
C TYR A 285 -8.63 -25.65 -5.05
N GLY A 286 -7.55 -25.29 -5.71
CA GLY A 286 -6.22 -25.22 -5.14
C GLY A 286 -5.11 -25.46 -6.15
N THR A 287 -3.89 -25.63 -5.68
CA THR A 287 -2.68 -25.82 -6.48
C THR A 287 -2.16 -27.24 -6.36
N VAL A 288 -1.98 -27.91 -7.49
CA VAL A 288 -1.27 -29.18 -7.59
C VAL A 288 0.20 -28.93 -7.89
N LEU A 289 1.09 -29.53 -7.12
CA LEU A 289 2.54 -29.43 -7.29
C LEU A 289 3.14 -30.82 -7.50
N ALA A 290 3.97 -30.97 -8.52
CA ALA A 290 4.87 -32.10 -8.63
C ALA A 290 6.25 -31.71 -8.12
N LEU A 291 6.73 -32.40 -7.11
CA LEU A 291 7.95 -32.10 -6.38
C LEU A 291 9.01 -33.19 -6.65
N ASN A 292 10.23 -32.77 -6.91
CA ASN A 292 11.36 -33.69 -7.05
C ASN A 292 12.30 -33.59 -5.86
N TYR A 293 12.47 -34.69 -5.14
CA TYR A 293 13.46 -34.81 -4.08
C TYR A 293 14.66 -35.64 -4.58
N SER A 294 15.83 -35.05 -4.66
CA SER A 294 17.07 -35.78 -4.85
C SER A 294 17.62 -36.23 -3.48
N GLY A 295 17.26 -37.42 -3.04
CA GLY A 295 18.00 -38.11 -1.96
C GLY A 295 19.28 -38.77 -2.52
N MET A 296 20.22 -39.15 -1.65
CA MET A 296 21.58 -39.60 -2.02
C MET A 296 21.67 -40.72 -3.08
N MET A 297 20.57 -41.36 -3.51
CA MET A 297 20.55 -42.37 -4.58
C MET A 297 19.20 -42.62 -5.28
N GLN A 298 18.15 -41.86 -4.96
CA GLN A 298 16.84 -42.05 -5.60
C GLN A 298 16.16 -40.70 -5.82
N PHE A 299 15.55 -40.55 -7.00
CA PHE A 299 14.66 -39.46 -7.32
C PHE A 299 13.27 -39.87 -6.85
N TYR A 300 12.64 -39.04 -5.99
CA TYR A 300 11.26 -39.24 -5.58
C TYR A 300 10.42 -38.11 -6.17
N GLU A 301 9.38 -38.45 -6.87
CA GLU A 301 8.39 -37.52 -7.35
C GLU A 301 7.18 -37.58 -6.41
N THR A 302 6.84 -36.48 -5.80
CA THR A 302 5.71 -36.37 -4.86
C THR A 302 4.68 -35.43 -5.45
N LEU A 303 3.41 -35.86 -5.50
CA LEU A 303 2.29 -34.99 -5.84
C LEU A 303 1.68 -34.42 -4.56
N LEU A 304 1.65 -33.11 -4.49
CA LEU A 304 1.08 -32.34 -3.38
C LEU A 304 -0.08 -31.50 -3.91
N PHE A 305 -1.16 -31.47 -3.16
CA PHE A 305 -2.29 -30.59 -3.42
C PHE A 305 -2.46 -29.63 -2.24
N ILE A 306 -2.36 -28.33 -2.53
CA ILE A 306 -2.63 -27.27 -1.56
C ILE A 306 -3.99 -26.68 -1.91
N ARG A 307 -4.94 -26.85 -1.01
CA ARG A 307 -6.32 -26.39 -1.17
C ARG A 307 -6.38 -24.86 -1.01
N ARG A 308 -7.47 -24.25 -1.53
CA ARG A 308 -7.73 -22.81 -1.35
C ARG A 308 -7.82 -22.37 0.12
N ASP A 309 -8.14 -23.28 1.06
CA ASP A 309 -8.12 -23.02 2.50
C ASP A 309 -6.73 -23.19 3.15
N GLY A 310 -5.67 -23.35 2.35
CA GLY A 310 -4.29 -23.52 2.81
C GLY A 310 -3.94 -24.93 3.31
N ARG A 311 -4.91 -25.86 3.38
CA ARG A 311 -4.65 -27.23 3.80
C ARG A 311 -3.92 -28.00 2.72
N THR A 312 -2.93 -28.77 3.16
CA THR A 312 -2.08 -29.58 2.30
C THR A 312 -2.54 -31.04 2.30
N VAL A 313 -2.65 -31.64 1.12
CA VAL A 313 -2.94 -33.05 0.93
C VAL A 313 -1.82 -33.69 0.10
N THR A 314 -1.13 -34.68 0.65
CA THR A 314 -0.18 -35.49 -0.13
C THR A 314 -0.97 -36.49 -0.95
N LEU A 315 -0.98 -36.34 -2.28
CA LEU A 315 -1.70 -37.22 -3.19
C LEU A 315 -0.92 -38.49 -3.48
N SER A 316 0.42 -38.38 -3.55
CA SER A 316 1.31 -39.52 -3.71
C SER A 316 2.61 -39.25 -2.95
N GLY A 317 3.08 -40.23 -2.18
CA GLY A 317 4.30 -40.12 -1.38
C GLY A 317 5.54 -40.71 -2.00
N GLN A 318 5.45 -41.45 -3.13
CA GLN A 318 6.59 -42.06 -3.86
C GLN A 318 6.21 -42.32 -5.32
N SER A 319 7.11 -41.92 -6.24
CA SER A 319 7.08 -42.28 -7.66
C SER A 319 5.73 -42.12 -8.33
N ALA A 320 5.16 -40.93 -8.31
CA ALA A 320 4.16 -40.58 -9.32
C ALA A 320 4.91 -40.51 -10.66
N GLY A 321 4.67 -41.44 -11.57
CA GLY A 321 5.24 -41.36 -12.91
C GLY A 321 4.73 -40.09 -13.62
N ALA A 322 5.36 -39.72 -14.72
CA ALA A 322 5.09 -38.51 -15.49
C ALA A 322 3.65 -38.39 -16.06
N ASP A 323 2.79 -39.37 -15.81
CA ASP A 323 1.43 -39.44 -16.38
C ASP A 323 0.41 -38.93 -15.33
N TRP A 324 0.18 -37.63 -15.31
CA TRP A 324 -0.90 -37.03 -14.53
C TRP A 324 -1.62 -35.94 -15.36
N ALA A 325 -2.92 -35.79 -15.14
CA ALA A 325 -3.75 -34.82 -15.83
C ALA A 325 -4.88 -34.30 -14.93
N VAL A 326 -5.11 -32.99 -15.00
CA VAL A 326 -6.28 -32.35 -14.41
C VAL A 326 -7.44 -32.39 -15.40
N SER A 327 -8.66 -32.67 -14.92
CA SER A 327 -9.87 -32.63 -15.75
C SER A 327 -10.20 -31.25 -16.28
N GLU A 328 -10.98 -31.13 -17.36
CA GLU A 328 -11.38 -29.83 -17.94
C GLU A 328 -12.19 -28.95 -16.94
N ASP A 329 -12.93 -29.58 -16.04
CA ASP A 329 -13.69 -28.88 -15.00
C ASP A 329 -12.86 -28.62 -13.71
N GLU A 330 -11.56 -28.93 -13.77
CA GLU A 330 -10.58 -28.78 -12.69
C GLU A 330 -10.91 -29.53 -11.39
N SER A 331 -11.96 -30.36 -11.39
CA SER A 331 -12.45 -31.04 -10.16
C SER A 331 -11.66 -32.31 -9.84
N THR A 332 -10.96 -32.89 -10.78
CA THR A 332 -10.25 -34.17 -10.59
C THR A 332 -8.84 -34.16 -11.17
N LEU A 333 -7.93 -34.85 -10.46
CA LEU A 333 -6.60 -35.15 -10.93
C LEU A 333 -6.47 -36.67 -11.13
N THR A 334 -6.04 -37.12 -12.29
CA THR A 334 -5.66 -38.51 -12.55
C THR A 334 -4.15 -38.63 -12.62
N TYR A 335 -3.59 -39.70 -12.05
CA TYR A 335 -2.15 -39.96 -12.05
C TYR A 335 -1.83 -41.43 -11.89
N THR A 336 -0.62 -41.82 -12.25
CA THR A 336 -0.17 -43.23 -12.18
C THR A 336 0.96 -43.35 -11.14
N VAL A 337 0.88 -44.36 -10.26
CA VAL A 337 1.93 -44.74 -9.31
C VAL A 337 2.17 -46.25 -9.44
N ASP A 338 3.40 -46.68 -9.71
CA ASP A 338 3.79 -48.07 -9.83
C ASP A 338 2.89 -48.87 -10.79
N GLY A 339 2.48 -48.24 -11.89
CA GLY A 339 1.61 -48.85 -12.91
C GLY A 339 0.13 -48.95 -12.55
N LYS A 340 -0.29 -48.42 -11.39
CA LYS A 340 -1.66 -48.33 -10.96
C LYS A 340 -2.18 -46.89 -11.16
N GLN A 341 -3.42 -46.77 -11.63
CA GLN A 341 -4.06 -45.49 -11.82
C GLN A 341 -4.80 -45.05 -10.58
N TYR A 342 -4.66 -43.75 -10.25
CA TYR A 342 -5.35 -43.10 -9.15
C TYR A 342 -6.13 -41.88 -9.64
N GLN A 343 -7.16 -41.55 -8.92
CA GLN A 343 -7.91 -40.32 -9.10
C GLN A 343 -8.04 -39.61 -7.78
N ALA A 344 -7.66 -38.32 -7.74
CA ALA A 344 -7.91 -37.44 -6.64
C ALA A 344 -9.09 -36.50 -6.98
N ASP A 345 -10.03 -36.41 -6.06
CA ASP A 345 -11.08 -35.40 -6.07
C ASP A 345 -10.52 -34.12 -5.45
N LEU A 346 -10.32 -33.08 -6.26
CA LEU A 346 -9.73 -31.81 -5.82
C LEU A 346 -10.70 -30.96 -4.99
N THR A 347 -12.00 -31.29 -5.02
CA THR A 347 -12.99 -30.61 -4.17
C THR A 347 -12.89 -31.06 -2.72
N THR A 348 -12.57 -32.32 -2.49
CA THR A 348 -12.51 -32.95 -1.17
C THR A 348 -11.09 -33.32 -0.73
N GLY A 349 -10.16 -33.50 -1.66
CA GLY A 349 -8.83 -34.04 -1.43
C GLY A 349 -8.80 -35.56 -1.26
N GLN A 350 -9.90 -36.29 -1.53
CA GLN A 350 -9.93 -37.75 -1.45
C GLN A 350 -9.27 -38.41 -2.65
N VAL A 351 -8.51 -39.47 -2.38
CA VAL A 351 -7.82 -40.26 -3.40
C VAL A 351 -8.44 -41.66 -3.49
N THR A 352 -8.69 -42.13 -4.71
CA THR A 352 -9.21 -43.46 -4.99
C THR A 352 -8.35 -44.16 -6.04
N GLU A 353 -8.07 -45.48 -5.86
CA GLU A 353 -7.44 -46.31 -6.90
C GLU A 353 -8.48 -46.66 -7.97
N ARG A 354 -8.15 -46.42 -9.24
CA ARG A 354 -8.97 -46.82 -10.38
C ARG A 354 -8.69 -48.29 -10.70
N THR A 355 -9.70 -49.10 -10.65
CA THR A 355 -9.62 -50.52 -11.05
C THR A 355 -9.68 -50.68 -12.55
#